data_b2e22ca00d26264980d6df7a64f70141
#
_entry.id   b2e22ca00d26264980d6df7a64f70141
#
_cell.length_a   1.000
_cell.length_b   1.000
_cell.length_c   1.000
_cell.angle_alpha   90.00
_cell.angle_beta   90.00
_cell.angle_gamma   90.00
#
_symmetry.space_group_name_H-M   'P 1'
#
loop_
_entity.id
_entity.type
_entity.pdbx_description
1 polymer ?
#
loop_
_entity_poly.entity_id
_entity_poly.type
_entity_poly.pdbx_seq_one_letter_code
_entity_poly.pdbx_strand_id
1 'polypeptide(L)'
;QIGQPADQITKAKAAMQAFRAIAASIDPDRPWTAPNAVELDRTTIRAWCANNSESRLSDFELEWLSVVGGSGGFDPWDASILHLAWTQAVAPQDEGPEAWLLNGAAGQVAERLTNELRPFIHLNSPVHGIDQNAVGVTVHVGGDQQIQAKSAIVAIPPPLRNKITF
;
A
#
# COMPACT_ATOMS: atom_id res chain seq x y z
N GLN A 1 -15.47 -22.12 17.36
CA GLN A 1 -16.26 -21.25 16.47
C GLN A 1 -17.19 -20.43 17.36
N ILE A 2 -16.88 -19.17 17.57
CA ILE A 2 -17.80 -18.22 18.21
C ILE A 2 -18.86 -17.94 17.14
N GLY A 3 -20.08 -18.44 17.35
CA GLY A 3 -21.21 -18.24 16.44
C GLY A 3 -21.54 -16.76 16.36
N GLN A 4 -21.32 -16.14 15.21
CA GLN A 4 -21.72 -14.76 14.96
C GLN A 4 -23.23 -14.68 14.75
N PRO A 5 -23.91 -13.64 15.22
CA PRO A 5 -25.31 -13.42 14.93
C PRO A 5 -25.56 -13.37 13.41
N ALA A 6 -26.61 -14.03 12.94
CA ALA A 6 -26.91 -14.17 11.51
C ALA A 6 -27.14 -12.82 10.80
N ASP A 7 -27.61 -11.80 11.51
CA ASP A 7 -27.78 -10.44 11.01
C ASP A 7 -26.48 -9.73 10.72
N GLN A 8 -25.43 -9.95 11.53
CA GLN A 8 -24.10 -9.39 11.29
C GLN A 8 -23.45 -9.96 10.03
N ILE A 9 -23.59 -11.28 9.81
CA ILE A 9 -23.09 -11.93 8.59
C ILE A 9 -23.80 -11.36 7.35
N THR A 10 -25.10 -11.09 7.43
CA THR A 10 -25.86 -10.54 6.33
C THR A 10 -25.43 -9.12 5.97
N LYS A 11 -25.20 -8.27 6.98
CA LYS A 11 -24.70 -6.89 6.78
C LYS A 11 -23.29 -6.87 6.19
N ALA A 12 -22.40 -7.70 6.69
CA ALA A 12 -21.04 -7.82 6.15
C ALA A 12 -21.04 -8.26 4.67
N LYS A 13 -21.94 -9.17 4.28
CA LYS A 13 -22.12 -9.58 2.89
C LYS A 13 -22.62 -8.44 2.00
N ALA A 14 -23.59 -7.65 2.47
CA ALA A 14 -24.11 -6.50 1.73
C ALA A 14 -23.03 -5.43 1.52
N ALA A 15 -22.25 -5.09 2.55
CA ALA A 15 -21.12 -4.17 2.44
C ALA A 15 -20.06 -4.68 1.45
N MET A 16 -19.76 -5.97 1.49
CA MET A 16 -18.81 -6.57 0.55
C MET A 16 -19.33 -6.54 -0.90
N GLN A 17 -20.61 -6.72 -1.12
CA GLN A 17 -21.21 -6.61 -2.47
C GLN A 17 -21.14 -5.17 -2.99
N ALA A 18 -21.50 -4.18 -2.16
CA ALA A 18 -21.41 -2.76 -2.51
C ALA A 18 -19.95 -2.37 -2.83
N PHE A 19 -19.02 -2.82 -2.03
CA PHE A 19 -17.59 -2.63 -2.25
C PHE A 19 -17.10 -3.26 -3.57
N ARG A 20 -17.51 -4.50 -3.86
CA ARG A 20 -17.15 -5.18 -5.13
C ARG A 20 -17.69 -4.44 -6.35
N ALA A 21 -18.85 -3.82 -6.26
CA ALA A 21 -19.38 -2.98 -7.34
C ALA A 21 -18.49 -1.76 -7.61
N ILE A 22 -17.97 -1.12 -6.55
CA ILE A 22 -16.99 -0.05 -6.69
C ILE A 22 -15.71 -0.61 -7.33
N ALA A 23 -15.14 -1.69 -6.82
CA ALA A 23 -13.92 -2.29 -7.34
C ALA A 23 -14.03 -2.69 -8.82
N ALA A 24 -15.19 -3.21 -9.25
CA ALA A 24 -15.45 -3.54 -10.64
C ALA A 24 -15.51 -2.33 -11.58
N SER A 25 -15.68 -1.12 -11.06
CA SER A 25 -15.67 0.14 -11.84
C SER A 25 -14.28 0.77 -11.95
N ILE A 26 -13.27 0.23 -11.26
CA ILE A 26 -11.91 0.76 -11.23
C ILE A 26 -11.12 0.23 -12.43
N ASP A 27 -10.50 1.15 -13.18
CA ASP A 27 -9.45 0.80 -14.15
C ASP A 27 -8.16 0.48 -13.36
N PRO A 28 -7.65 -0.76 -13.41
CA PRO A 28 -6.47 -1.16 -12.64
C PRO A 28 -5.22 -0.32 -12.92
N ASP A 29 -5.06 0.16 -14.16
CA ASP A 29 -3.91 0.96 -14.58
C ASP A 29 -4.09 2.45 -14.28
N ARG A 30 -5.34 2.91 -14.16
CA ARG A 30 -5.69 4.32 -13.99
C ARG A 30 -6.82 4.52 -12.99
N PRO A 31 -6.67 4.12 -11.71
CA PRO A 31 -7.73 4.18 -10.71
C PRO A 31 -8.31 5.59 -10.50
N TRP A 32 -7.52 6.62 -10.77
CA TRP A 32 -7.95 8.03 -10.68
C TRP A 32 -8.97 8.45 -11.74
N THR A 33 -9.23 7.64 -12.76
CA THR A 33 -10.25 7.89 -13.80
C THR A 33 -11.62 7.30 -13.45
N ALA A 34 -11.73 6.60 -12.33
CA ALA A 34 -12.99 6.01 -11.90
C ALA A 34 -14.09 7.08 -11.69
N PRO A 35 -15.37 6.74 -11.91
CA PRO A 35 -16.46 7.59 -11.51
C PRO A 35 -16.31 7.97 -10.02
N ASN A 36 -16.42 9.28 -9.72
CA ASN A 36 -16.27 9.80 -8.35
C ASN A 36 -14.90 9.49 -7.67
N ALA A 37 -13.83 9.28 -8.45
CA ALA A 37 -12.50 8.97 -7.91
C ALA A 37 -12.06 9.92 -6.80
N VAL A 38 -12.26 11.23 -6.97
CA VAL A 38 -11.88 12.25 -5.98
C VAL A 38 -12.66 12.08 -4.67
N GLU A 39 -13.95 11.77 -4.74
CA GLU A 39 -14.79 11.54 -3.56
C GLU A 39 -14.39 10.23 -2.85
N LEU A 40 -14.20 9.17 -3.62
CA LEU A 40 -13.75 7.88 -3.12
C LEU A 40 -12.36 7.98 -2.47
N ASP A 41 -11.46 8.78 -3.03
CA ASP A 41 -10.11 8.98 -2.47
C ASP A 41 -10.11 9.80 -1.17
N ARG A 42 -11.05 10.74 -1.02
CA ARG A 42 -11.22 11.52 0.21
C ARG A 42 -12.00 10.80 1.30
N THR A 43 -12.67 9.71 0.97
CA THR A 43 -13.50 8.95 1.92
C THR A 43 -12.69 7.79 2.49
N THR A 44 -12.45 7.80 3.81
CA THR A 44 -11.80 6.67 4.46
C THR A 44 -12.73 5.45 4.44
N ILE A 45 -12.15 4.25 4.52
CA ILE A 45 -12.92 3.00 4.58
C ILE A 45 -13.92 3.07 5.73
N ARG A 46 -13.50 3.55 6.90
CA ARG A 46 -14.39 3.75 8.05
C ARG A 46 -15.55 4.69 7.76
N ALA A 47 -15.26 5.86 7.17
CA ALA A 47 -16.29 6.85 6.86
C ALA A 47 -17.29 6.30 5.83
N TRP A 48 -16.80 5.58 4.83
CA TRP A 48 -17.65 4.93 3.84
C TRP A 48 -18.60 3.91 4.50
N CYS A 49 -18.09 3.06 5.38
CA CYS A 49 -18.91 2.11 6.13
C CYS A 49 -19.95 2.80 7.01
N ALA A 50 -19.59 3.90 7.68
CA ALA A 50 -20.51 4.63 8.56
C ALA A 50 -21.61 5.36 7.78
N ASN A 51 -21.33 5.83 6.59
CA ASN A 51 -22.28 6.61 5.76
C ASN A 51 -23.20 5.74 4.89
N ASN A 52 -22.85 4.47 4.66
CA ASN A 52 -23.68 3.57 3.89
C ASN A 52 -24.78 3.02 4.78
N SER A 53 -26.01 3.53 4.63
CA SER A 53 -27.16 3.19 5.51
C SER A 53 -27.55 1.72 5.46
N GLU A 54 -27.28 1.03 4.36
CA GLU A 54 -27.52 -0.40 4.20
C GLU A 54 -26.41 -1.25 4.82
N SER A 55 -25.26 -0.65 5.08
CA SER A 55 -24.07 -1.32 5.58
C SER A 55 -23.44 -0.61 6.79
N ARG A 56 -24.25 -0.04 7.70
CA ARG A 56 -23.72 0.41 9.01
C ARG A 56 -23.11 -0.78 9.73
N LEU A 57 -21.79 -0.83 9.70
CA LEU A 57 -21.02 -1.87 10.32
C LEU A 57 -20.95 -1.64 11.83
N SER A 58 -21.12 -2.68 12.62
CA SER A 58 -20.80 -2.67 14.05
C SER A 58 -19.29 -2.52 14.25
N ASP A 59 -18.87 -2.14 15.47
CA ASP A 59 -17.47 -2.03 15.84
C ASP A 59 -16.69 -3.33 15.56
N PHE A 60 -17.33 -4.47 15.70
CA PHE A 60 -16.78 -5.78 15.38
C PHE A 60 -16.50 -5.95 13.87
N GLU A 61 -17.40 -5.50 13.01
CA GLU A 61 -17.23 -5.58 11.56
C GLU A 61 -16.13 -4.62 11.08
N LEU A 62 -15.98 -3.48 11.75
CA LEU A 62 -14.88 -2.54 11.53
C LEU A 62 -13.55 -3.15 11.99
N GLU A 63 -13.52 -3.88 13.10
CA GLU A 63 -12.34 -4.60 13.57
C GLU A 63 -11.97 -5.72 12.59
N TRP A 64 -12.95 -6.44 12.05
CA TRP A 64 -12.72 -7.44 11.00
C TRP A 64 -12.14 -6.81 9.71
N LEU A 65 -12.67 -5.66 9.28
CA LEU A 65 -12.10 -4.89 8.16
C LEU A 65 -10.68 -4.41 8.46
N SER A 66 -10.38 -4.08 9.73
CA SER A 66 -9.02 -3.75 10.16
C SER A 66 -8.07 -4.92 10.02
N VAL A 67 -8.51 -6.14 10.30
CA VAL A 67 -7.71 -7.36 10.09
C VAL A 67 -7.47 -7.59 8.60
N VAL A 68 -8.50 -7.41 7.76
CA VAL A 68 -8.37 -7.51 6.30
C VAL A 68 -7.48 -6.39 5.75
N GLY A 69 -7.63 -5.17 6.27
CA GLY A 69 -6.77 -4.03 5.94
C GLY A 69 -5.33 -4.25 6.39
N GLY A 70 -5.14 -4.84 7.57
CA GLY A 70 -3.81 -5.20 8.10
C GLY A 70 -3.08 -6.19 7.20
N SER A 71 -3.78 -7.18 6.61
CA SER A 71 -3.20 -8.07 5.61
C SER A 71 -2.86 -7.36 4.29
N GLY A 72 -3.55 -6.27 3.98
CA GLY A 72 -3.26 -5.38 2.85
C GLY A 72 -2.20 -4.30 3.14
N GLY A 73 -1.72 -4.20 4.39
CA GLY A 73 -0.69 -3.25 4.80
C GLY A 73 -1.18 -1.80 4.97
N PHE A 74 -2.47 -1.58 5.25
CA PHE A 74 -3.05 -0.25 5.46
C PHE A 74 -4.01 -0.21 6.65
N ASP A 75 -4.18 0.98 7.23
CA ASP A 75 -5.15 1.23 8.30
C ASP A 75 -6.50 1.67 7.70
N PRO A 76 -7.62 0.98 7.97
CA PRO A 76 -8.95 1.36 7.51
C PRO A 76 -9.41 2.74 7.97
N TRP A 77 -8.80 3.29 9.03
CA TRP A 77 -9.10 4.63 9.52
C TRP A 77 -8.49 5.74 8.65
N ASP A 78 -7.39 5.44 7.97
CA ASP A 78 -6.62 6.40 7.16
C ASP A 78 -6.68 6.09 5.68
N ALA A 79 -6.80 4.83 5.30
CA ALA A 79 -6.84 4.42 3.90
C ALA A 79 -8.16 4.81 3.21
N SER A 80 -8.06 5.28 1.98
CA SER A 80 -9.23 5.64 1.17
C SER A 80 -9.96 4.42 0.63
N ILE A 81 -11.27 4.56 0.41
CA ILE A 81 -12.06 3.50 -0.23
C ILE A 81 -11.63 3.28 -1.69
N LEU A 82 -11.11 4.30 -2.38
CA LEU A 82 -10.54 4.16 -3.71
C LEU A 82 -9.33 3.22 -3.70
N HIS A 83 -8.43 3.39 -2.74
CA HIS A 83 -7.25 2.54 -2.60
C HIS A 83 -7.64 1.08 -2.35
N LEU A 84 -8.58 0.83 -1.43
CA LEU A 84 -9.07 -0.52 -1.15
C LEU A 84 -9.73 -1.15 -2.40
N ALA A 85 -10.53 -0.37 -3.13
CA ALA A 85 -11.19 -0.83 -4.35
C ALA A 85 -10.18 -1.15 -5.47
N TRP A 86 -9.14 -0.33 -5.59
CA TRP A 86 -8.05 -0.58 -6.52
C TRP A 86 -7.26 -1.85 -6.16
N THR A 87 -6.91 -2.05 -4.88
CA THR A 87 -6.22 -3.28 -4.46
C THR A 87 -7.03 -4.53 -4.76
N GLN A 88 -8.37 -4.46 -4.64
CA GLN A 88 -9.26 -5.55 -5.03
C GLN A 88 -9.30 -5.75 -6.55
N ALA A 89 -9.26 -4.66 -7.33
CA ALA A 89 -9.30 -4.73 -8.80
C ALA A 89 -8.02 -5.36 -9.39
N VAL A 90 -6.86 -5.12 -8.78
CA VAL A 90 -5.56 -5.68 -9.20
C VAL A 90 -5.24 -7.04 -8.58
N ALA A 91 -6.01 -7.49 -7.58
CA ALA A 91 -5.77 -8.78 -6.93
C ALA A 91 -5.96 -9.93 -7.91
N PRO A 92 -5.10 -10.96 -7.88
CA PRO A 92 -5.30 -12.18 -8.65
C PRO A 92 -6.67 -12.80 -8.34
N GLN A 93 -7.41 -13.21 -9.37
CA GLN A 93 -8.75 -13.77 -9.21
C GLN A 93 -8.75 -15.29 -9.07
N ASP A 94 -7.71 -15.95 -9.51
CA ASP A 94 -7.57 -17.41 -9.69
C ASP A 94 -6.88 -18.06 -8.49
N GLU A 95 -5.97 -17.34 -7.83
CA GLU A 95 -5.28 -17.84 -6.63
C GLU A 95 -5.41 -16.80 -5.51
N GLY A 96 -5.64 -17.26 -4.30
CA GLY A 96 -5.66 -16.36 -3.13
C GLY A 96 -4.27 -15.72 -2.92
N PRO A 97 -4.23 -14.48 -2.39
CA PRO A 97 -2.98 -13.93 -1.90
C PRO A 97 -2.34 -14.94 -0.93
N GLU A 98 -1.01 -15.06 -0.97
CA GLU A 98 -0.25 -16.00 -0.14
C GLU A 98 -0.45 -17.49 -0.49
N ALA A 99 -0.96 -17.81 -1.69
CA ALA A 99 -1.10 -19.20 -2.15
C ALA A 99 0.26 -19.91 -2.22
N TRP A 100 1.35 -19.16 -2.42
CA TRP A 100 2.69 -19.68 -2.51
C TRP A 100 3.63 -18.98 -1.53
N LEU A 101 4.45 -19.78 -0.85
CA LEU A 101 5.52 -19.29 0.03
C LEU A 101 6.88 -19.71 -0.53
N LEU A 102 7.85 -18.81 -0.43
CA LEU A 102 9.22 -19.14 -0.77
C LEU A 102 9.81 -20.10 0.28
N ASN A 103 10.40 -21.19 -0.17
CA ASN A 103 11.15 -22.06 0.72
C ASN A 103 12.36 -21.30 1.27
N GLY A 104 12.44 -21.15 2.61
CA GLY A 104 13.49 -20.42 3.30
C GLY A 104 13.26 -18.91 3.45
N ALA A 105 12.02 -18.44 3.27
CA ALA A 105 11.59 -17.04 3.42
C ALA A 105 12.12 -16.06 2.35
N ALA A 106 11.42 -14.93 2.20
CA ALA A 106 11.71 -13.91 1.17
C ALA A 106 13.05 -13.17 1.40
N GLY A 107 13.55 -13.14 2.64
CA GLY A 107 14.82 -12.49 2.99
C GLY A 107 16.02 -13.02 2.20
N GLN A 108 15.99 -14.29 1.78
CA GLN A 108 17.06 -14.87 0.98
C GLN A 108 17.29 -14.17 -0.38
N VAL A 109 16.26 -13.49 -0.93
CA VAL A 109 16.42 -12.71 -2.16
C VAL A 109 17.33 -11.51 -1.90
N ALA A 110 17.07 -10.78 -0.81
CA ALA A 110 17.91 -9.66 -0.40
C ALA A 110 19.34 -10.12 -0.04
N GLU A 111 19.50 -11.26 0.61
CA GLU A 111 20.82 -11.82 0.94
C GLU A 111 21.63 -12.16 -0.31
N ARG A 112 21.03 -12.79 -1.31
CA ARG A 112 21.70 -13.11 -2.58
C ARG A 112 22.13 -11.85 -3.31
N LEU A 113 21.23 -10.88 -3.46
CA LEU A 113 21.54 -9.59 -4.08
C LEU A 113 22.64 -8.86 -3.31
N THR A 114 22.60 -8.85 -1.99
CA THR A 114 23.65 -8.25 -1.15
C THR A 114 25.01 -8.89 -1.39
N ASN A 115 25.08 -10.21 -1.53
CA ASN A 115 26.34 -10.90 -1.78
C ASN A 115 26.92 -10.55 -3.14
N GLU A 116 26.10 -10.41 -4.18
CA GLU A 116 26.53 -10.03 -5.53
C GLU A 116 26.94 -8.55 -5.61
N LEU A 117 26.22 -7.69 -4.90
CA LEU A 117 26.40 -6.23 -4.96
C LEU A 117 27.31 -5.69 -3.84
N ARG A 118 27.85 -6.53 -2.98
CA ARG A 118 28.64 -6.16 -1.80
C ARG A 118 29.69 -5.06 -2.08
N PRO A 119 30.46 -5.08 -3.19
CA PRO A 119 31.44 -4.04 -3.48
C PRO A 119 30.86 -2.65 -3.71
N PHE A 120 29.55 -2.56 -3.98
CA PHE A 120 28.84 -1.32 -4.31
C PHE A 120 27.91 -0.84 -3.20
N ILE A 121 27.83 -1.59 -2.10
CA ILE A 121 26.95 -1.26 -0.97
C ILE A 121 27.73 -0.45 0.06
N HIS A 122 27.25 0.75 0.35
CA HIS A 122 27.78 1.63 1.38
C HIS A 122 26.79 1.68 2.54
N LEU A 123 27.09 0.97 3.62
CA LEU A 123 26.31 0.99 4.85
C LEU A 123 26.65 2.21 5.70
N ASN A 124 25.78 2.57 6.64
CA ASN A 124 25.95 3.73 7.52
C ASN A 124 26.18 5.06 6.80
N SER A 125 25.63 5.18 5.61
CA SER A 125 25.79 6.30 4.70
C SER A 125 24.45 6.99 4.45
N PRO A 126 23.87 7.68 5.45
CA PRO A 126 22.55 8.31 5.31
C PRO A 126 22.60 9.41 4.26
N VAL A 127 21.67 9.36 3.31
CA VAL A 127 21.47 10.41 2.31
C VAL A 127 20.62 11.51 2.91
N HIS A 128 21.06 12.77 2.84
CA HIS A 128 20.33 13.94 3.32
C HIS A 128 19.98 14.96 2.25
N GLY A 129 20.58 14.84 1.04
CA GLY A 129 20.27 15.71 -0.08
C GLY A 129 20.55 15.05 -1.42
N ILE A 130 19.79 15.44 -2.43
CA ILE A 130 19.99 15.04 -3.84
C ILE A 130 19.76 16.26 -4.72
N ASP A 131 20.81 16.74 -5.36
CA ASP A 131 20.72 17.79 -6.36
C ASP A 131 20.72 17.19 -7.76
N GLN A 132 19.89 17.73 -8.64
CA GLN A 132 19.80 17.30 -10.04
C GLN A 132 20.01 18.49 -10.98
N ASN A 133 20.77 18.26 -12.05
CA ASN A 133 20.97 19.21 -13.13
C ASN A 133 20.96 18.52 -14.50
N ALA A 134 21.23 19.24 -15.56
CA ALA A 134 21.25 18.70 -16.92
C ALA A 134 22.34 17.64 -17.17
N VAL A 135 23.36 17.54 -16.31
CA VAL A 135 24.48 16.61 -16.45
C VAL A 135 24.28 15.33 -15.66
N GLY A 136 23.56 15.39 -14.53
CA GLY A 136 23.35 14.25 -13.67
C GLY A 136 22.84 14.64 -12.28
N VAL A 137 23.12 13.79 -11.31
CA VAL A 137 22.72 13.98 -9.91
C VAL A 137 23.95 13.98 -9.01
N THR A 138 23.87 14.78 -7.94
CA THR A 138 24.83 14.78 -6.82
C THR A 138 24.07 14.34 -5.58
N VAL A 139 24.47 13.22 -4.99
CA VAL A 139 23.89 12.67 -3.76
C VAL A 139 24.78 13.06 -2.59
N HIS A 140 24.22 13.78 -1.62
CA HIS A 140 24.88 14.17 -0.38
C HIS A 140 24.68 13.10 0.69
N VAL A 141 25.78 12.53 1.13
CA VAL A 141 25.82 11.42 2.09
C VAL A 141 26.49 11.92 3.38
N GLY A 142 26.19 11.31 4.51
CA GLY A 142 26.63 11.70 5.84
C GLY A 142 27.99 12.40 5.94
N GLY A 143 28.04 13.53 6.62
CA GLY A 143 29.17 14.47 6.56
C GLY A 143 29.21 15.25 5.25
N ASP A 144 30.41 15.55 4.77
CA ASP A 144 30.61 16.33 3.53
C ASP A 144 30.84 15.47 2.28
N GLN A 145 30.45 14.18 2.34
CA GLN A 145 30.65 13.27 1.21
C GLN A 145 29.61 13.50 0.11
N GLN A 146 30.05 13.46 -1.14
CA GLN A 146 29.20 13.58 -2.31
C GLN A 146 29.45 12.42 -3.28
N ILE A 147 28.40 11.87 -3.85
CA ILE A 147 28.46 10.87 -4.90
C ILE A 147 27.82 11.46 -6.15
N GLN A 148 28.55 11.48 -7.24
CA GLN A 148 28.02 11.93 -8.53
C GLN A 148 27.63 10.72 -9.38
N ALA A 149 26.45 10.82 -10.01
CA ALA A 149 25.92 9.78 -10.88
C ALA A 149 25.11 10.40 -12.04
N LYS A 150 24.84 9.60 -13.07
CA LYS A 150 23.94 10.04 -14.16
C LYS A 150 22.48 10.10 -13.70
N SER A 151 22.10 9.21 -12.79
CA SER A 151 20.76 9.13 -12.22
C SER A 151 20.79 8.47 -10.84
N ALA A 152 19.76 8.70 -10.04
CA ALA A 152 19.56 8.05 -8.75
C ALA A 152 18.13 7.48 -8.66
N ILE A 153 18.01 6.33 -8.00
CA ILE A 153 16.71 5.74 -7.65
C ILE A 153 16.55 5.88 -6.14
N VAL A 154 15.47 6.55 -5.74
CA VAL A 154 15.11 6.74 -4.33
C VAL A 154 14.16 5.62 -3.92
N ALA A 155 14.69 4.55 -3.33
CA ALA A 155 13.94 3.35 -2.94
C ALA A 155 13.69 3.31 -1.43
N ILE A 156 13.04 4.35 -0.90
CA ILE A 156 12.64 4.46 0.51
C ILE A 156 11.13 4.62 0.61
N PRO A 157 10.50 4.26 1.75
CA PRO A 157 9.08 4.51 1.96
C PRO A 157 8.74 6.00 1.80
N PRO A 158 7.63 6.35 1.10
CA PRO A 158 7.25 7.74 0.83
C PRO A 158 7.24 8.67 2.05
N PRO A 159 6.78 8.25 3.26
CA PRO A 159 6.84 9.10 4.44
C PRO A 159 8.24 9.52 4.87
N LEU A 160 9.27 8.76 4.49
CA LEU A 160 10.66 9.07 4.81
C LEU A 160 11.31 10.03 3.81
N ARG A 161 10.67 10.28 2.67
CA ARG A 161 11.17 11.20 1.64
C ARG A 161 11.43 12.61 2.20
N ASN A 162 10.62 13.06 3.15
CA ASN A 162 10.76 14.38 3.77
C ASN A 162 12.07 14.57 4.57
N LYS A 163 12.84 13.49 4.77
CA LYS A 163 14.18 13.56 5.40
C LYS A 163 15.30 13.84 4.42
N ILE A 164 14.98 13.88 3.12
CA ILE A 164 15.94 14.17 2.05
C ILE A 164 15.54 15.49 1.38
N THR A 165 16.47 16.39 1.21
CA THR A 165 16.29 17.63 0.43
C THR A 165 16.46 17.32 -1.06
N PHE A 166 15.59 17.90 -1.90
CA PHE A 166 15.61 17.74 -3.36
C PHE A 166 15.68 19.09 -4.04
#